data_55aecfdc0143744611b80a8fe3dc9823
#
_entry.id   55aecfdc0143744611b80a8fe3dc9823
#
_cell.length_a   1.000
_cell.length_b   1.000
_cell.length_c   1.000
_cell.angle_alpha   90.00
_cell.angle_beta   90.00
_cell.angle_gamma   90.00
#
_symmetry.space_group_name_H-M   'P 1'
#
loop_
_entity.id
_entity.type
_entity.pdbx_description
1 polymer ?
#
loop_
_entity_poly.entity_id
_entity_poly.type
_entity_poly.pdbx_seq_one_letter_code
_entity_poly.pdbx_strand_id
1 'polypeptide(L)'
;MLTNVLIGRLAEHDFLSSMAMRFTDMERAMALQALDRLDLVQQALQRAGTLSGGQQQRVAIAKALVQKPKIMLADEPIASLDPANATLVMDSLRQINKEDGLTVLVNLHTLDTARAYCDRIIAMRNGRVFFDGVAAQLNDDVVRDIYGLKGLIEFNEAVTSTQSVAIPA
;
A
#
# COMPACT_ATOMS: atom_id res chain seq x y z
N MET A 1 -12.37 -2.13 15.43
CA MET A 1 -11.33 -2.27 14.38
C MET A 1 -10.57 -3.60 14.48
N LEU A 2 -10.13 -4.04 15.66
CA LEU A 2 -9.41 -5.30 15.86
C LEU A 2 -10.07 -6.50 15.15
N THR A 3 -11.39 -6.65 15.25
CA THR A 3 -12.15 -7.71 14.58
C THR A 3 -11.96 -7.67 13.06
N ASN A 4 -11.87 -6.49 12.43
CA ASN A 4 -11.63 -6.39 10.98
C ASN A 4 -10.25 -6.92 10.58
N VAL A 5 -9.23 -6.73 11.41
CA VAL A 5 -7.90 -7.31 11.19
C VAL A 5 -7.96 -8.83 11.37
N LEU A 6 -8.62 -9.30 12.44
CA LEU A 6 -8.77 -10.73 12.74
C LEU A 6 -9.50 -11.51 11.65
N ILE A 7 -10.42 -10.89 10.89
CA ILE A 7 -11.06 -11.50 9.73
C ILE A 7 -10.03 -12.01 8.70
N GLY A 8 -8.84 -11.41 8.64
CA GLY A 8 -7.74 -11.91 7.81
C GLY A 8 -7.30 -13.34 8.15
N ARG A 9 -7.59 -13.83 9.35
CA ARG A 9 -7.23 -15.19 9.81
C ARG A 9 -8.31 -16.26 9.52
N LEU A 10 -9.51 -15.87 9.10
CA LEU A 10 -10.64 -16.81 8.92
C LEU A 10 -10.34 -17.95 7.96
N ALA A 11 -9.48 -17.75 6.97
CA ALA A 11 -9.11 -18.80 6.03
C ALA A 11 -8.36 -19.99 6.67
N GLU A 12 -7.81 -19.81 7.88
CA GLU A 12 -7.12 -20.86 8.63
C GLU A 12 -8.02 -21.58 9.63
N HIS A 13 -9.28 -21.14 9.76
CA HIS A 13 -10.27 -21.72 10.67
C HIS A 13 -11.18 -22.73 9.95
N ASP A 14 -11.68 -23.70 10.70
CA ASP A 14 -12.80 -24.52 10.27
C ASP A 14 -14.09 -23.70 10.14
N PHE A 15 -15.06 -24.20 9.41
CA PHE A 15 -16.32 -23.51 9.09
C PHE A 15 -17.08 -23.03 10.35
N LEU A 16 -17.17 -23.88 11.38
CA LEU A 16 -17.92 -23.54 12.61
C LEU A 16 -17.25 -22.44 13.41
N SER A 17 -15.92 -22.50 13.57
CA SER A 17 -15.11 -21.47 14.24
C SER A 17 -15.15 -20.14 13.49
N SER A 18 -15.12 -20.18 12.16
CA SER A 18 -15.24 -19.00 11.30
C SER A 18 -16.61 -18.33 11.46
N MET A 19 -17.68 -19.14 11.43
CA MET A 19 -19.04 -18.64 11.59
C MET A 19 -19.29 -18.04 13.01
N ALA A 20 -18.66 -18.62 14.03
CA ALA A 20 -18.73 -18.14 15.41
C ALA A 20 -17.73 -16.97 15.67
N MET A 21 -16.91 -16.57 14.69
CA MET A 21 -15.85 -15.55 14.81
C MET A 21 -14.98 -15.78 16.06
N ARG A 22 -14.63 -17.03 16.34
CA ARG A 22 -13.80 -17.40 17.49
C ARG A 22 -12.33 -17.28 17.13
N PHE A 23 -11.64 -16.36 17.79
CA PHE A 23 -10.22 -16.13 17.61
C PHE A 23 -9.46 -16.45 18.90
N THR A 24 -8.31 -17.08 18.77
CA THR A 24 -7.39 -17.40 19.87
C THR A 24 -6.73 -16.14 20.41
N ASP A 25 -6.19 -16.22 21.62
CA ASP A 25 -5.42 -15.09 22.19
C ASP A 25 -4.13 -14.82 21.40
N MET A 26 -3.54 -15.86 20.79
CA MET A 26 -2.40 -15.69 19.87
C MET A 26 -2.77 -14.86 18.65
N GLU A 27 -3.90 -15.13 18.02
CA GLU A 27 -4.37 -14.37 16.85
C GLU A 27 -4.70 -12.92 17.22
N ARG A 28 -5.29 -12.71 18.40
CA ARG A 28 -5.52 -11.36 18.93
C ARG A 28 -4.21 -10.60 19.15
N ALA A 29 -3.19 -11.27 19.71
CA ALA A 29 -1.87 -10.69 19.88
C ALA A 29 -1.22 -10.35 18.53
N MET A 30 -1.30 -11.24 17.52
CA MET A 30 -0.83 -10.97 16.16
C MET A 30 -1.54 -9.78 15.52
N ALA A 31 -2.85 -9.67 15.68
CA ALA A 31 -3.61 -8.56 15.14
C ALA A 31 -3.27 -7.23 15.82
N LEU A 32 -3.05 -7.24 17.15
CA LEU A 32 -2.59 -6.05 17.87
C LEU A 32 -1.17 -5.65 17.45
N GLN A 33 -0.26 -6.60 17.27
CA GLN A 33 1.08 -6.34 16.77
C GLN A 33 1.06 -5.74 15.36
N ALA A 34 0.21 -6.25 14.46
CA ALA A 34 0.04 -5.71 13.13
C ALA A 34 -0.51 -4.27 13.16
N LEU A 35 -1.42 -3.96 14.09
CA LEU A 35 -1.93 -2.60 14.28
C LEU A 35 -0.89 -1.66 14.89
N ASP A 36 -0.07 -2.14 15.82
CA ASP A 36 1.01 -1.38 16.43
C ASP A 36 2.06 -0.94 15.40
N ARG A 37 2.47 -1.85 14.53
CA ARG A 37 3.38 -1.57 13.41
C ARG A 37 2.87 -0.49 12.43
N LEU A 38 1.59 -0.23 12.44
CA LEU A 38 0.92 0.75 11.57
C LEU A 38 0.41 1.96 12.34
N ASP A 39 0.89 2.16 13.60
CA ASP A 39 0.51 3.26 14.49
C ASP A 39 -1.02 3.34 14.74
N LEU A 40 -1.68 2.18 14.86
CA LEU A 40 -3.12 2.08 15.02
C LEU A 40 -3.57 1.31 16.26
N VAL A 41 -2.65 0.93 17.15
CA VAL A 41 -2.98 0.14 18.34
C VAL A 41 -3.97 0.89 19.25
N GLN A 42 -3.83 2.22 19.38
CA GLN A 42 -4.74 3.07 20.18
C GLN A 42 -6.18 3.05 19.67
N GLN A 43 -6.37 2.81 18.37
CA GLN A 43 -7.67 2.73 17.72
C GLN A 43 -8.24 1.30 17.68
N ALA A 44 -7.54 0.30 18.26
CA ALA A 44 -7.92 -1.12 18.15
C ALA A 44 -9.38 -1.42 18.52
N LEU A 45 -9.93 -0.72 19.50
CA LEU A 45 -11.31 -0.89 19.96
C LEU A 45 -12.33 0.04 19.28
N GLN A 46 -11.89 0.99 18.45
CA GLN A 46 -12.78 1.89 17.74
C GLN A 46 -13.55 1.16 16.61
N ARG A 47 -14.68 1.75 16.21
CA ARG A 47 -15.44 1.29 15.04
C ARG A 47 -14.71 1.67 13.75
N ALA A 48 -14.65 0.76 12.78
CA ALA A 48 -13.97 1.04 11.51
C ALA A 48 -14.53 2.24 10.75
N GLY A 49 -15.84 2.50 10.86
CA GLY A 49 -16.49 3.63 10.19
C GLY A 49 -16.14 5.01 10.78
N THR A 50 -15.44 5.08 11.92
CA THR A 50 -14.99 6.35 12.52
C THR A 50 -13.54 6.70 12.18
N LEU A 51 -12.88 5.85 11.41
CA LEU A 51 -11.48 6.02 11.01
C LEU A 51 -11.36 6.95 9.79
N SER A 52 -10.27 7.72 9.73
CA SER A 52 -9.92 8.47 8.51
C SER A 52 -9.59 7.52 7.34
N GLY A 53 -9.61 8.02 6.11
CA GLY A 53 -9.27 7.22 4.92
C GLY A 53 -7.89 6.55 5.03
N GLY A 54 -6.85 7.30 5.46
CA GLY A 54 -5.51 6.77 5.67
C GLY A 54 -5.43 5.72 6.78
N GLN A 55 -6.21 5.89 7.87
CA GLN A 55 -6.33 4.87 8.91
C GLN A 55 -7.00 3.59 8.37
N GLN A 56 -8.05 3.73 7.54
CA GLN A 56 -8.72 2.58 6.92
C GLN A 56 -7.77 1.80 6.00
N GLN A 57 -6.96 2.49 5.20
CA GLN A 57 -5.94 1.85 4.37
C GLN A 57 -4.89 1.10 5.20
N ARG A 58 -4.39 1.71 6.26
CA ARG A 58 -3.45 1.03 7.17
C ARG A 58 -4.10 -0.17 7.88
N VAL A 59 -5.39 -0.12 8.22
CA VAL A 59 -6.13 -1.30 8.73
C VAL A 59 -6.21 -2.41 7.68
N ALA A 60 -6.40 -2.07 6.39
CA ALA A 60 -6.40 -3.05 5.32
C ALA A 60 -5.02 -3.73 5.17
N ILE A 61 -3.93 -2.97 5.32
CA ILE A 61 -2.56 -3.51 5.36
C ILE A 61 -2.39 -4.44 6.57
N ALA A 62 -2.83 -4.03 7.79
CA ALA A 62 -2.78 -4.88 8.98
C ALA A 62 -3.53 -6.20 8.77
N LYS A 63 -4.72 -6.14 8.16
CA LYS A 63 -5.52 -7.33 7.81
C LYS A 63 -4.80 -8.24 6.82
N ALA A 64 -4.06 -7.70 5.86
CA ALA A 64 -3.25 -8.49 4.94
C ALA A 64 -2.04 -9.12 5.65
N LEU A 65 -1.37 -8.38 6.55
CA LEU A 65 -0.20 -8.87 7.29
C LEU A 65 -0.50 -10.10 8.17
N VAL A 66 -1.65 -10.13 8.86
CA VAL A 66 -2.01 -11.25 9.73
C VAL A 66 -2.24 -12.56 8.95
N GLN A 67 -2.40 -12.49 7.63
CA GLN A 67 -2.47 -13.67 6.75
C GLN A 67 -1.09 -14.28 6.50
N LYS A 68 -0.01 -13.64 6.94
CA LYS A 68 1.39 -14.04 6.67
C LYS A 68 1.65 -14.26 5.17
N PRO A 69 1.34 -13.28 4.31
CA PRO A 69 1.48 -13.44 2.87
C PRO A 69 2.96 -13.54 2.48
N LYS A 70 3.24 -14.16 1.33
CA LYS A 70 4.56 -14.11 0.68
C LYS A 70 4.69 -12.91 -0.26
N ILE A 71 3.56 -12.45 -0.79
CA ILE A 71 3.46 -11.29 -1.67
C ILE A 71 2.24 -10.48 -1.23
N MET A 72 2.40 -9.17 -1.11
CA MET A 72 1.31 -8.22 -0.87
C MET A 72 1.00 -7.47 -2.16
N LEU A 73 -0.27 -7.44 -2.54
CA LEU A 73 -0.76 -6.66 -3.67
C LEU A 73 -1.52 -5.45 -3.13
N ALA A 74 -1.09 -4.26 -3.49
CA ALA A 74 -1.72 -3.01 -3.10
C ALA A 74 -2.15 -2.24 -4.36
N ASP A 75 -3.45 -2.23 -4.62
CA ASP A 75 -4.03 -1.53 -5.76
C ASP A 75 -4.45 -0.13 -5.33
N GLU A 76 -3.78 0.89 -5.88
CA GLU A 76 -4.01 2.30 -5.60
C GLU A 76 -4.11 2.65 -4.09
N PRO A 77 -3.14 2.23 -3.24
CA PRO A 77 -3.29 2.31 -1.79
C PRO A 77 -3.35 3.73 -1.24
N ILE A 78 -3.04 4.72 -2.05
CA ILE A 78 -3.02 6.14 -1.67
C ILE A 78 -4.05 6.98 -2.43
N ALA A 79 -4.91 6.35 -3.24
CA ALA A 79 -5.95 7.07 -3.97
C ALA A 79 -6.89 7.81 -2.99
N SER A 80 -7.19 9.05 -3.30
CA SER A 80 -8.09 9.91 -2.51
C SER A 80 -7.60 10.23 -1.08
N LEU A 81 -6.32 10.04 -0.78
CA LEU A 81 -5.70 10.47 0.48
C LEU A 81 -5.03 11.83 0.31
N ASP A 82 -5.05 12.61 1.39
CA ASP A 82 -4.19 13.79 1.48
C ASP A 82 -2.70 13.38 1.52
N PRO A 83 -1.75 14.29 1.17
CA PRO A 83 -0.34 13.95 1.04
C PRO A 83 0.28 13.35 2.30
N ALA A 84 -0.11 13.82 3.49
CA ALA A 84 0.44 13.30 4.75
C ALA A 84 0.02 11.84 5.01
N ASN A 85 -1.27 11.53 4.80
CA ASN A 85 -1.76 10.17 4.92
C ASN A 85 -1.22 9.25 3.81
N ALA A 86 -1.04 9.76 2.58
CA ALA A 86 -0.42 9.00 1.49
C ALA A 86 1.02 8.59 1.84
N THR A 87 1.82 9.54 2.38
CA THR A 87 3.18 9.26 2.87
C THR A 87 3.18 8.16 3.92
N LEU A 88 2.34 8.26 4.96
CA LEU A 88 2.25 7.25 6.03
C LEU A 88 1.91 5.85 5.51
N VAL A 89 1.03 5.74 4.52
CA VAL A 89 0.69 4.45 3.90
C VAL A 89 1.87 3.89 3.11
N MET A 90 2.54 4.72 2.29
CA MET A 90 3.69 4.28 1.50
C MET A 90 4.89 3.91 2.38
N ASP A 91 5.17 4.68 3.44
CA ASP A 91 6.21 4.38 4.42
C ASP A 91 5.95 3.04 5.11
N SER A 92 4.69 2.78 5.49
CA SER A 92 4.29 1.49 6.08
C SER A 92 4.55 0.31 5.13
N LEU A 93 4.19 0.44 3.86
CA LEU A 93 4.45 -0.60 2.85
C LEU A 93 5.95 -0.81 2.61
N ARG A 94 6.73 0.27 2.56
CA ARG A 94 8.19 0.21 2.42
C ARG A 94 8.85 -0.44 3.62
N GLN A 95 8.43 -0.09 4.84
CA GLN A 95 8.93 -0.67 6.07
C GLN A 95 8.68 -2.19 6.11
N ILE A 96 7.47 -2.64 5.79
CA ILE A 96 7.12 -4.06 5.69
C ILE A 96 8.00 -4.77 4.67
N ASN A 97 8.22 -4.18 3.50
CA ASN A 97 9.12 -4.76 2.49
C ASN A 97 10.55 -4.93 3.02
N LYS A 98 11.11 -3.89 3.67
CA LYS A 98 12.51 -3.89 4.12
C LYS A 98 12.74 -4.75 5.36
N GLU A 99 11.83 -4.72 6.34
CA GLU A 99 11.99 -5.43 7.61
C GLU A 99 11.60 -6.90 7.53
N ASP A 100 10.50 -7.21 6.83
CA ASP A 100 9.98 -8.58 6.73
C ASP A 100 10.50 -9.32 5.49
N GLY A 101 11.17 -8.64 4.57
CA GLY A 101 11.53 -9.20 3.27
C GLY A 101 10.32 -9.54 2.40
N LEU A 102 9.15 -8.98 2.73
CA LEU A 102 7.90 -9.23 2.01
C LEU A 102 7.92 -8.54 0.64
N THR A 103 7.67 -9.28 -0.42
CA THR A 103 7.49 -8.67 -1.74
C THR A 103 6.19 -7.87 -1.76
N VAL A 104 6.29 -6.56 -2.06
CA VAL A 104 5.14 -5.67 -2.21
C VAL A 104 5.03 -5.24 -3.67
N LEU A 105 3.91 -5.57 -4.31
CA LEU A 105 3.55 -5.07 -5.63
C LEU A 105 2.49 -3.99 -5.46
N VAL A 106 2.80 -2.77 -5.86
CA VAL A 106 1.90 -1.62 -5.72
C VAL A 106 1.55 -1.05 -7.08
N ASN A 107 0.26 -0.82 -7.33
CA ASN A 107 -0.21 -0.06 -8.49
C ASN A 107 -0.33 1.41 -8.12
N LEU A 108 0.35 2.28 -8.88
CA LEU A 108 0.41 3.71 -8.64
C LEU A 108 0.15 4.48 -9.94
N HIS A 109 -0.49 5.64 -9.83
CA HIS A 109 -0.72 6.54 -10.96
C HIS A 109 0.32 7.66 -11.06
N THR A 110 1.09 7.90 -10.01
CA THR A 110 2.06 8.98 -9.92
C THR A 110 3.48 8.47 -10.03
N LEU A 111 4.20 9.02 -10.97
CA LEU A 111 5.58 8.64 -11.24
C LEU A 111 6.53 9.00 -10.09
N ASP A 112 6.32 10.18 -9.48
CA ASP A 112 7.16 10.65 -8.38
C ASP A 112 7.09 9.71 -7.17
N THR A 113 5.87 9.23 -6.82
CA THR A 113 5.70 8.24 -5.78
C THR A 113 6.39 6.91 -6.14
N ALA A 114 6.24 6.47 -7.38
CA ALA A 114 6.91 5.24 -7.84
C ALA A 114 8.43 5.36 -7.76
N ARG A 115 9.00 6.50 -8.18
CA ARG A 115 10.45 6.77 -8.07
C ARG A 115 10.95 6.82 -6.63
N ALA A 116 10.16 7.40 -5.72
CA ALA A 116 10.55 7.57 -4.31
C ALA A 116 10.50 6.25 -3.52
N TYR A 117 9.54 5.37 -3.83
CA TYR A 117 9.22 4.22 -2.98
C TYR A 117 9.56 2.86 -3.58
N CYS A 118 9.64 2.73 -4.91
CA CYS A 118 9.79 1.44 -5.56
C CYS A 118 11.24 1.17 -5.99
N ASP A 119 11.75 -0.03 -5.68
CA ASP A 119 13.08 -0.47 -6.12
C ASP A 119 13.05 -0.85 -7.63
N ARG A 120 11.92 -1.38 -8.12
CA ARG A 120 11.68 -1.75 -9.53
C ARG A 120 10.35 -1.20 -10.00
N ILE A 121 10.33 -0.66 -11.18
CA ILE A 121 9.14 -0.07 -11.80
C ILE A 121 8.83 -0.83 -13.08
N ILE A 122 7.56 -1.24 -13.22
CA ILE A 122 7.02 -1.84 -14.43
C ILE A 122 5.94 -0.89 -14.96
N ALA A 123 6.20 -0.23 -16.09
CA ALA A 123 5.19 0.58 -16.73
C ALA A 123 4.46 -0.20 -17.82
N MET A 124 3.14 -0.06 -17.86
CA MET A 124 2.28 -0.72 -18.83
C MET A 124 1.59 0.30 -19.72
N ARG A 125 1.49 -0.03 -21.02
CA ARG A 125 0.75 0.76 -22.00
C ARG A 125 0.03 -0.19 -22.95
N ASN A 126 -1.27 0.06 -23.20
CA ASN A 126 -2.10 -0.76 -24.08
C ASN A 126 -2.04 -2.28 -23.78
N GLY A 127 -2.04 -2.64 -22.48
CA GLY A 127 -2.01 -4.03 -22.04
C GLY A 127 -0.66 -4.74 -22.22
N ARG A 128 0.42 -4.02 -22.52
CA ARG A 128 1.78 -4.56 -22.69
C ARG A 128 2.76 -3.87 -21.75
N VAL A 129 3.76 -4.61 -21.30
CA VAL A 129 4.89 -4.04 -20.56
C VAL A 129 5.69 -3.17 -21.55
N PHE A 130 5.81 -1.89 -21.23
CA PHE A 130 6.54 -0.89 -22.00
C PHE A 130 7.90 -0.61 -21.40
N PHE A 131 8.01 -0.60 -20.08
CA PHE A 131 9.25 -0.40 -19.33
C PHE A 131 9.29 -1.38 -18.16
N ASP A 132 10.48 -1.90 -17.87
CA ASP A 132 10.78 -2.75 -16.73
C ASP A 132 12.22 -2.48 -16.28
N GLY A 133 12.38 -1.82 -15.13
CA GLY A 133 13.69 -1.40 -14.65
C GLY A 133 13.65 -0.68 -13.31
N VAL A 134 14.80 -0.15 -12.89
CA VAL A 134 14.93 0.67 -11.68
C VAL A 134 14.56 2.13 -11.96
N ALA A 135 14.18 2.87 -10.89
CA ALA A 135 13.76 4.26 -11.00
C ALA A 135 14.78 5.16 -11.73
N ALA A 136 16.08 4.92 -11.55
CA ALA A 136 17.14 5.69 -12.19
C ALA A 136 17.19 5.55 -13.73
N GLN A 137 16.62 4.50 -14.30
CA GLN A 137 16.54 4.27 -15.74
C GLN A 137 15.32 4.96 -16.38
N LEU A 138 14.42 5.45 -15.58
CA LEU A 138 13.19 6.11 -16.00
C LEU A 138 13.45 7.60 -16.27
N ASN A 139 14.15 7.89 -17.38
CA ASN A 139 14.41 9.26 -17.81
C ASN A 139 13.19 9.90 -18.47
N ASP A 140 13.27 11.21 -18.77
CA ASP A 140 12.14 11.98 -19.29
C ASP A 140 11.67 11.48 -20.67
N ASP A 141 12.59 10.97 -21.51
CA ASP A 141 12.23 10.44 -22.82
C ASP A 141 11.40 9.16 -22.69
N VAL A 142 11.82 8.24 -21.80
CA VAL A 142 11.07 7.02 -21.49
C VAL A 142 9.69 7.36 -20.90
N VAL A 143 9.62 8.36 -20.02
CA VAL A 143 8.34 8.80 -19.44
C VAL A 143 7.40 9.38 -20.50
N ARG A 144 7.91 10.26 -21.39
CA ARG A 144 7.12 10.78 -22.52
C ARG A 144 6.56 9.66 -23.39
N ASP A 145 7.37 8.65 -23.65
CA ASP A 145 6.95 7.50 -24.45
C ASP A 145 5.90 6.66 -23.75
N ILE A 146 6.02 6.43 -22.42
CA ILE A 146 5.03 5.70 -21.62
C ILE A 146 3.66 6.39 -21.70
N TYR A 147 3.62 7.71 -21.44
CA TYR A 147 2.37 8.48 -21.43
C TYR A 147 1.89 8.89 -22.83
N GLY A 148 2.74 8.74 -23.86
CA GLY A 148 2.41 9.17 -25.22
C GLY A 148 2.32 10.69 -25.36
N LEU A 149 3.00 11.45 -24.49
CA LEU A 149 2.89 12.90 -24.38
C LEU A 149 3.65 13.58 -25.53
N LYS A 150 2.99 14.51 -26.21
CA LYS A 150 3.59 15.26 -27.33
C LYS A 150 4.09 16.65 -26.93
N GLY A 151 3.85 17.11 -25.70
CA GLY A 151 4.19 18.44 -25.24
C GLY A 151 4.65 18.51 -23.78
N LEU A 152 5.42 19.58 -23.44
CA LEU A 152 5.95 19.82 -22.10
C LEU A 152 4.87 20.05 -21.02
N ILE A 153 3.72 20.59 -21.39
CA ILE A 153 2.61 20.88 -20.46
C ILE A 153 1.96 19.58 -20.00
N GLU A 154 1.62 18.69 -20.95
CA GLU A 154 1.04 17.36 -20.65
C GLU A 154 2.01 16.51 -19.83
N PHE A 155 3.33 16.65 -20.07
CA PHE A 155 4.36 15.95 -19.32
C PHE A 155 4.38 16.37 -17.83
N ASN A 156 4.38 17.68 -17.55
CA ASN A 156 4.38 18.20 -16.18
C ASN A 156 3.13 17.80 -15.39
N GLU A 157 1.95 17.80 -16.02
CA GLU A 157 0.72 17.34 -15.39
C GLU A 157 0.74 15.84 -15.06
N ALA A 158 1.30 14.99 -15.93
CA ALA A 158 1.42 13.55 -15.71
C ALA A 158 2.42 13.19 -14.61
N VAL A 159 3.50 13.98 -14.44
CA VAL A 159 4.54 13.77 -13.42
C VAL A 159 4.11 14.33 -12.07
N THR A 160 3.43 15.48 -12.05
CA THR A 160 3.11 16.26 -10.84
C THR A 160 1.65 16.16 -10.38
N SER A 161 0.85 15.25 -10.89
CA SER A 161 -0.59 15.15 -10.59
C SER A 161 -0.94 14.84 -9.13
N THR A 162 0.06 14.77 -8.26
CA THR A 162 -0.12 14.83 -6.79
C THR A 162 0.85 15.87 -6.22
N GLN A 163 0.34 16.99 -5.73
CA GLN A 163 1.15 17.98 -5.04
C GLN A 163 1.93 17.32 -3.91
N SER A 164 3.26 17.33 -4.05
CA SER A 164 4.28 17.14 -3.01
C SER A 164 4.02 16.04 -1.97
N VAL A 165 4.33 14.81 -2.31
CA VAL A 165 4.82 13.86 -1.31
C VAL A 165 6.21 14.35 -0.90
N ALA A 166 6.42 14.73 0.36
CA ALA A 166 7.72 15.13 0.87
C ALA A 166 8.70 13.95 0.70
N ILE A 167 9.75 14.14 -0.08
CA ILE A 167 10.81 13.16 -0.29
C ILE A 167 11.61 13.10 1.01
N PRO A 168 11.72 11.94 1.67
CA PRO A 168 12.62 11.80 2.82
C PRO A 168 14.07 11.96 2.35
N ALA A 169 14.82 12.80 3.08
CA ALA A 169 16.25 13.04 2.88
C ALA A 169 17.10 11.79 3.18
#